data_5334bc6f8f9b551dccd55f922615f94f
#
_entry.id   5334bc6f8f9b551dccd55f922615f94f
#
_cell.length_a   1.000
_cell.length_b   1.000
_cell.length_c   1.000
_cell.angle_alpha   90.00
_cell.angle_beta   90.00
_cell.angle_gamma   90.00
#
_symmetry.space_group_name_H-M   'P 1'
#
loop_
_entity.id
_entity.type
_entity.pdbx_description
1 polymer ?
#
loop_
_entity_poly.entity_id
_entity_poly.type
_entity_poly.pdbx_seq_one_letter_code
_entity_poly.pdbx_strand_id
1 'polypeptide(L)'
;MCVNKKGGIMMKKRYKITDLCCANCAAKMEHEIKKIPGVENAAVNFLTQKISIEAEDARFDEIVKEAVAICKKIEPDCEIIL
;
A
#
# COMPACT_ATOMS: atom_id res chain seq x y z
N MET A 1 -6.75 24.46 -7.86
CA MET A 1 -6.57 24.10 -7.75
C MET A 1 -6.04 23.52 -7.57
N CYS A 2 -5.92 23.41 -7.50
CA CYS A 2 -5.52 22.92 -7.27
C CYS A 2 -4.90 22.31 -7.12
N VAL A 3 -4.81 22.21 -7.10
CA VAL A 3 -4.30 21.69 -6.89
C VAL A 3 -3.58 20.96 -6.87
N ASN A 4 -3.46 20.88 -7.19
CA ASN A 4 -2.78 20.11 -7.14
C ASN A 4 -1.71 19.88 -6.82
N LYS A 5 -1.97 20.13 -6.52
CA LYS A 5 -1.09 19.93 -5.68
C LYS A 5 0.11 19.31 -6.14
N LYS A 6 1.12 19.18 -5.80
CA LYS A 6 2.26 18.55 -6.21
C LYS A 6 2.35 18.31 -7.64
N GLY A 7 1.41 18.69 -8.39
CA GLY A 7 1.41 18.55 -9.81
C GLY A 7 1.58 17.14 -10.30
N GLY A 8 1.50 16.20 -9.39
CA GLY A 8 1.66 14.80 -9.74
C GLY A 8 0.37 14.19 -10.19
N ILE A 9 0.51 13.08 -10.89
CA ILE A 9 -0.64 12.30 -11.29
C ILE A 9 -0.83 11.20 -10.26
N MET A 10 -2.03 11.09 -9.74
CA MET A 10 -2.31 10.06 -8.77
C MET A 10 -2.56 8.74 -9.49
N MET A 11 -1.90 7.70 -9.03
CA MET A 11 -2.08 6.37 -9.59
C MET A 11 -2.60 5.44 -8.53
N LYS A 12 -3.52 4.60 -8.94
CA LYS A 12 -4.06 3.57 -8.07
C LYS A 12 -3.69 2.22 -8.67
N LYS A 13 -2.97 1.43 -7.92
CA LYS A 13 -2.58 0.12 -8.37
C LYS A 13 -2.96 -0.92 -7.34
N ARG A 14 -3.27 -2.09 -7.82
CA ARG A 14 -3.60 -3.21 -6.97
C ARG A 14 -2.58 -4.29 -7.16
N TYR A 15 -2.20 -4.89 -6.05
CA TYR A 15 -1.25 -5.99 -6.06
C TYR A 15 -1.85 -7.15 -5.29
N LYS A 16 -1.39 -8.33 -5.63
CA LYS A 16 -1.81 -9.51 -4.91
C LYS A 16 -0.91 -9.68 -3.70
N ILE A 17 -1.50 -10.08 -2.60
CA ILE A 17 -0.74 -10.33 -1.39
C ILE A 17 -1.02 -11.77 -0.97
N THR A 18 0.02 -12.48 -0.53
CA THR A 18 -0.11 -13.89 -0.21
C THR A 18 0.01 -14.12 1.28
N ASP A 19 -0.59 -15.20 1.76
CA ASP A 19 -0.49 -15.63 3.15
C ASP A 19 -0.98 -14.60 4.15
N LEU A 20 -1.89 -13.75 3.72
CA LEU A 20 -2.52 -12.78 4.61
C LEU A 20 -3.82 -13.40 5.09
N CYS A 21 -3.84 -13.83 6.33
CA CYS A 21 -5.02 -14.51 6.85
C CYS A 21 -5.53 -13.90 8.15
N CYS A 22 -5.05 -12.73 8.52
CA CYS A 22 -5.45 -12.09 9.75
C CYS A 22 -5.96 -10.68 9.50
N ALA A 23 -7.18 -10.41 9.94
CA ALA A 23 -7.77 -9.09 9.75
C ALA A 23 -6.98 -8.01 10.49
N ASN A 24 -6.45 -8.35 11.67
CA ASN A 24 -5.66 -7.39 12.43
C ASN A 24 -4.38 -7.01 11.69
N CYS A 25 -3.75 -8.00 11.07
CA CYS A 25 -2.54 -7.72 10.29
C CYS A 25 -2.85 -6.83 9.10
N ALA A 26 -3.96 -7.13 8.43
CA ALA A 26 -4.38 -6.31 7.30
C ALA A 26 -4.62 -4.86 7.72
N ALA A 27 -5.28 -4.67 8.85
CA ALA A 27 -5.55 -3.32 9.35
C ALA A 27 -4.26 -2.61 9.71
N LYS A 28 -3.31 -3.31 10.30
CA LYS A 28 -2.02 -2.70 10.64
C LYS A 28 -1.26 -2.30 9.38
N MET A 29 -1.25 -3.18 8.40
CA MET A 29 -0.57 -2.87 7.15
C MET A 29 -1.17 -1.65 6.49
N GLU A 30 -2.49 -1.60 6.43
CA GLU A 30 -3.17 -0.45 5.85
C GLU A 30 -2.82 0.84 6.58
N HIS A 31 -2.85 0.77 7.90
CA HIS A 31 -2.57 1.94 8.72
C HIS A 31 -1.15 2.45 8.50
N GLU A 32 -0.19 1.53 8.46
CA GLU A 32 1.20 1.91 8.29
C GLU A 32 1.48 2.44 6.89
N ILE A 33 0.87 1.82 5.89
CA ILE A 33 1.06 2.27 4.52
C ILE A 33 0.51 3.67 4.33
N LYS A 34 -0.61 3.96 4.96
CA LYS A 34 -1.19 5.29 4.87
C LYS A 34 -0.31 6.37 5.48
N LYS A 35 0.61 6.00 6.35
CA LYS A 35 1.52 6.95 6.95
C LYS A 35 2.67 7.34 6.04
N ILE A 36 2.88 6.60 4.97
CA ILE A 36 3.98 6.88 4.06
C ILE A 36 3.72 8.20 3.35
N PRO A 37 4.68 9.12 3.35
CA PRO A 37 4.50 10.39 2.63
C PRO A 37 4.26 10.13 1.16
N GLY A 38 3.26 10.77 0.60
CA GLY A 38 2.93 10.59 -0.80
C GLY A 38 1.78 9.62 -1.04
N VAL A 39 1.41 8.84 -0.04
CA VAL A 39 0.28 7.93 -0.17
C VAL A 39 -1.01 8.70 0.08
N GLU A 40 -1.88 8.68 -0.91
CA GLU A 40 -3.18 9.33 -0.79
C GLU A 40 -4.15 8.41 -0.08
N ASN A 41 -4.11 7.14 -0.42
CA ASN A 41 -5.02 6.17 0.16
C ASN A 41 -4.43 4.79 0.02
N ALA A 42 -4.86 3.88 0.87
CA ALA A 42 -4.43 2.51 0.81
C ALA A 42 -5.49 1.63 1.42
N ALA A 43 -5.60 0.44 0.89
CA ALA A 43 -6.56 -0.53 1.40
C ALA A 43 -5.96 -1.92 1.28
N VAL A 44 -6.17 -2.71 2.30
CA VAL A 44 -5.72 -4.10 2.31
C VAL A 44 -6.93 -4.97 2.58
N ASN A 45 -7.18 -5.90 1.66
CA ASN A 45 -8.31 -6.80 1.79
C ASN A 45 -7.81 -8.22 1.99
N PHE A 46 -7.97 -8.74 3.20
CA PHE A 46 -7.46 -10.07 3.51
C PHE A 46 -8.37 -11.17 2.94
N LEU A 47 -9.61 -10.85 2.66
CA LEU A 47 -10.53 -11.84 2.09
C LEU A 47 -10.16 -12.18 0.66
N THR A 48 -9.82 -11.17 -0.12
CA THR A 48 -9.40 -11.37 -1.51
C THR A 48 -7.90 -11.42 -1.62
N GLN A 49 -7.18 -11.15 -0.56
CA GLN A 49 -5.74 -11.12 -0.52
C GLN A 49 -5.17 -10.18 -1.56
N LYS A 50 -5.66 -8.95 -1.52
CA LYS A 50 -5.23 -7.91 -2.42
C LYS A 50 -4.95 -6.64 -1.65
N ILE A 51 -3.99 -5.89 -2.14
CA ILE A 51 -3.64 -4.61 -1.56
C ILE A 51 -3.78 -3.55 -2.65
N SER A 52 -4.35 -2.42 -2.28
CA SER A 52 -4.57 -1.32 -3.20
C SER A 52 -3.85 -0.10 -2.64
N ILE A 53 -3.07 0.57 -3.48
CA ILE A 53 -2.34 1.75 -3.08
C ILE A 53 -2.62 2.85 -4.06
N GLU A 54 -3.01 4.01 -3.54
CA GLU A 54 -3.24 5.19 -4.34
C GLU A 54 -2.24 6.24 -3.91
N ALA A 55 -1.38 6.63 -4.82
CA ALA A 55 -0.30 7.52 -4.49
C ALA A 55 0.18 8.26 -5.72
N GLU A 56 1.04 9.25 -5.48
CA GLU A 56 1.61 10.04 -6.54
C GLU A 56 2.51 9.19 -7.42
N ASP A 57 2.34 9.31 -8.72
CA ASP A 57 3.07 8.49 -9.69
C ASP A 57 4.58 8.63 -9.52
N ALA A 58 5.04 9.84 -9.31
CA ALA A 58 6.48 10.10 -9.20
C ALA A 58 7.13 9.36 -8.05
N ARG A 59 6.36 9.07 -7.01
CA ARG A 59 6.90 8.40 -5.82
C ARG A 59 6.41 6.97 -5.68
N PHE A 60 5.68 6.50 -6.65
CA PHE A 60 5.03 5.21 -6.51
C PHE A 60 6.01 4.07 -6.26
N ASP A 61 7.15 4.10 -6.96
CA ASP A 61 8.14 3.04 -6.78
C ASP A 61 8.65 2.99 -5.35
N GLU A 62 8.97 4.14 -4.79
CA GLU A 62 9.44 4.20 -3.41
C GLU A 62 8.36 3.74 -2.45
N ILE A 63 7.14 4.17 -2.71
CA ILE A 63 6.03 3.84 -1.85
C ILE A 63 5.77 2.34 -1.86
N VAL A 64 5.85 1.72 -3.02
CA VAL A 64 5.65 0.29 -3.12
C VAL A 64 6.73 -0.47 -2.34
N LYS A 65 7.96 -0.01 -2.43
CA LYS A 65 9.04 -0.64 -1.66
C LYS A 65 8.80 -0.53 -0.18
N GLU A 66 8.35 0.64 0.27
CA GLU A 66 8.03 0.82 1.66
C GLU A 66 6.87 -0.08 2.09
N ALA A 67 5.87 -0.19 1.23
CA ALA A 67 4.73 -1.04 1.54
C ALA A 67 5.15 -2.50 1.68
N VAL A 68 6.01 -2.96 0.80
CA VAL A 68 6.52 -4.33 0.87
C VAL A 68 7.27 -4.54 2.18
N ALA A 69 8.11 -3.58 2.55
CA ALA A 69 8.87 -3.68 3.79
C ALA A 69 7.95 -3.71 5.00
N ILE A 70 6.91 -2.88 4.98
CA ILE A 70 5.95 -2.83 6.07
C ILE A 70 5.22 -4.16 6.19
N CYS A 71 4.79 -4.72 5.08
CA CYS A 71 4.09 -5.99 5.10
C CYS A 71 4.96 -7.10 5.67
N LYS A 72 6.23 -7.14 5.27
CA LYS A 72 7.13 -8.15 5.79
C LYS A 72 7.46 -7.94 7.26
N LYS A 73 7.46 -6.71 7.69
CA LYS A 73 7.72 -6.40 9.09
C LYS A 73 6.58 -6.87 9.98
N ILE A 74 5.35 -6.67 9.53
CA ILE A 74 4.18 -7.04 10.30
C ILE A 74 3.91 -8.54 10.20
N GLU A 75 4.05 -9.08 8.99
CA GLU A 75 3.77 -10.46 8.72
C GLU A 75 4.86 -11.03 7.82
N PRO A 76 5.90 -11.63 8.40
CA PRO A 76 7.03 -12.10 7.60
C PRO A 76 6.67 -13.12 6.51
N ASP A 77 5.60 -13.86 6.72
CA ASP A 77 5.17 -14.85 5.74
C ASP A 77 4.41 -14.25 4.59
N CYS A 78 4.05 -12.99 4.72
CA CYS A 78 3.23 -12.30 3.73
C CYS A 78 4.13 -11.73 2.63
N GLU A 79 3.64 -11.80 1.40
CA GLU A 79 4.42 -11.32 0.28
C GLU A 79 3.53 -10.59 -0.70
N ILE A 80 4.00 -9.44 -1.16
CA ILE A 80 3.27 -8.68 -2.17
C ILE A 80 3.85 -9.06 -3.53
N ILE A 81 2.96 -9.46 -4.43
CA ILE A 81 3.35 -9.84 -5.77
C ILE A 81 3.21 -8.61 -6.66
N LEU A 82 4.32 -8.14 -7.13
CA LEU A 82 4.38 -6.94 -7.97
C LEU A 82 4.20 -7.22 -9.44
#